data_be594a2ff8390314c7d15ad43d524e26
#
_entry.id   be594a2ff8390314c7d15ad43d524e26
#
_cell.length_a   1.000
_cell.length_b   1.000
_cell.length_c   1.000
_cell.angle_alpha   90.00
_cell.angle_beta   90.00
_cell.angle_gamma   90.00
#
_symmetry.space_group_name_H-M   'P 1'
#
loop_
_entity.id
_entity.type
_entity.pdbx_description
1 polymer ?
#
loop_
_entity_poly.entity_id
_entity_poly.type
_entity_poly.pdbx_seq_one_letter_code
_entity_poly.pdbx_strand_id
1 'polypeptide(L)'
;MVSLVRPAELHDASAIARVHVATWRSAYRGLLPDDFLASLSETHYEERWRRTLGDSSARIYVAENVDGVVGFASGGPERAGESGYAGELYAIYVLEDAQARGHGRRLVQAVVGGLREVGLEDMIVWVLRDNSAARAFYERLGGVYVRSQPITIGSAELEEVSYGWRSLSDVRY
;
A
#
# COMPACT_ATOMS: atom_id res chain seq x y z
N MET A 1 16.19 -17.09 -1.63
CA MET A 1 16.31 -16.25 -2.85
C MET A 1 16.14 -14.80 -2.46
N VAL A 2 17.04 -13.93 -2.91
CA VAL A 2 17.03 -12.50 -2.52
C VAL A 2 15.90 -11.83 -3.30
N SER A 3 14.90 -11.34 -2.59
CA SER A 3 13.88 -10.46 -3.15
C SER A 3 14.51 -9.09 -3.36
N LEU A 4 14.40 -8.56 -4.57
CA LEU A 4 14.82 -7.21 -4.90
C LEU A 4 13.64 -6.25 -4.67
N VAL A 5 13.88 -5.14 -3.99
CA VAL A 5 12.97 -3.99 -3.97
C VAL A 5 13.66 -2.84 -4.67
N ARG A 6 12.99 -2.23 -5.64
CA ARG A 6 13.50 -1.11 -6.43
C ARG A 6 12.42 -0.06 -6.70
N PRO A 7 12.78 1.17 -7.05
CA PRO A 7 11.82 2.12 -7.58
C PRO A 7 11.07 1.53 -8.79
N ALA A 8 9.77 1.82 -8.85
CA ALA A 8 8.96 1.39 -9.99
C ALA A 8 9.20 2.29 -11.20
N GLU A 9 9.17 1.69 -12.38
CA GLU A 9 9.30 2.36 -13.66
C GLU A 9 7.99 2.28 -14.47
N LEU A 10 7.86 3.07 -15.53
CA LEU A 10 6.64 3.12 -16.33
C LEU A 10 6.22 1.76 -16.88
N HIS A 11 7.17 0.91 -17.21
CA HIS A 11 6.91 -0.43 -17.73
C HIS A 11 6.33 -1.40 -16.66
N ASP A 12 6.44 -1.07 -15.37
CA ASP A 12 5.88 -1.88 -14.28
C ASP A 12 4.37 -1.71 -14.13
N ALA A 13 3.75 -0.74 -14.81
CA ALA A 13 2.34 -0.41 -14.63
C ALA A 13 1.40 -1.61 -14.78
N SER A 14 1.64 -2.48 -15.75
CA SER A 14 0.86 -3.70 -15.98
C SER A 14 1.03 -4.70 -14.84
N ALA A 15 2.27 -4.93 -14.40
CA ALA A 15 2.56 -5.84 -13.29
C ALA A 15 1.98 -5.33 -11.96
N ILE A 16 2.07 -4.02 -11.69
CA ILE A 16 1.47 -3.38 -10.51
C ILE A 16 -0.06 -3.53 -10.56
N ALA A 17 -0.69 -3.31 -11.72
CA ALA A 17 -2.14 -3.47 -11.88
C ALA A 17 -2.59 -4.90 -11.59
N ARG A 18 -1.87 -5.91 -12.11
CA ARG A 18 -2.11 -7.33 -11.83
C ARG A 18 -2.02 -7.62 -10.33
N VAL A 19 -0.96 -7.18 -9.67
CA VAL A 19 -0.79 -7.36 -8.21
C VAL A 19 -1.93 -6.68 -7.45
N HIS A 20 -2.28 -5.45 -7.84
CA HIS A 20 -3.36 -4.67 -7.21
C HIS A 20 -4.68 -5.44 -7.27
N VAL A 21 -5.13 -5.84 -8.45
CA VAL A 21 -6.40 -6.54 -8.65
C VAL A 21 -6.41 -7.91 -7.96
N ALA A 22 -5.33 -8.69 -8.12
CA ALA A 22 -5.22 -10.00 -7.49
C ALA A 22 -5.29 -9.92 -5.96
N THR A 23 -4.56 -8.97 -5.37
CA THR A 23 -4.55 -8.77 -3.91
C THR A 23 -5.89 -8.28 -3.40
N TRP A 24 -6.59 -7.38 -4.10
CA TRP A 24 -7.92 -6.95 -3.71
C TRP A 24 -8.90 -8.12 -3.70
N ARG A 25 -8.87 -8.97 -4.72
CA ARG A 25 -9.72 -10.16 -4.81
C ARG A 25 -9.46 -11.19 -3.71
N SER A 26 -8.22 -11.32 -3.23
CA SER A 26 -7.90 -12.23 -2.13
C SER A 26 -8.15 -11.60 -0.76
N ALA A 27 -7.63 -10.39 -0.50
CA ALA A 27 -7.65 -9.75 0.81
C ALA A 27 -9.03 -9.25 1.23
N TYR A 28 -9.87 -8.87 0.27
CA TYR A 28 -11.20 -8.30 0.55
C TYR A 28 -12.35 -9.27 0.28
N ARG A 29 -12.05 -10.54 0.03
CA ARG A 29 -13.07 -11.61 -0.07
C ARG A 29 -13.87 -11.67 1.24
N GLY A 30 -15.19 -11.57 1.14
CA GLY A 30 -16.08 -11.51 2.30
C GLY A 30 -16.15 -10.17 3.04
N LEU A 31 -15.32 -9.20 2.66
CA LEU A 31 -15.38 -7.82 3.17
C LEU A 31 -16.05 -6.87 2.16
N LEU A 32 -15.83 -7.09 0.88
CA LEU A 32 -16.46 -6.36 -0.22
C LEU A 32 -17.39 -7.28 -1.01
N PRO A 33 -18.42 -6.73 -1.69
CA PRO A 33 -19.32 -7.51 -2.55
C PRO A 33 -18.54 -8.26 -3.64
N ASP A 34 -18.92 -9.52 -3.88
CA ASP A 34 -18.24 -10.39 -4.86
C ASP A 34 -18.30 -9.83 -6.28
N ASP A 35 -19.42 -9.26 -6.69
CA ASP A 35 -19.61 -8.61 -7.99
C ASP A 35 -18.73 -7.37 -8.14
N PHE A 36 -18.51 -6.60 -7.07
CA PHE A 36 -17.55 -5.50 -7.08
C PHE A 36 -16.13 -6.03 -7.31
N LEU A 37 -15.70 -7.03 -6.56
CA LEU A 37 -14.36 -7.64 -6.73
C LEU A 37 -14.18 -8.27 -8.11
N ALA A 38 -15.22 -8.89 -8.66
CA ALA A 38 -15.22 -9.45 -10.02
C ALA A 38 -15.11 -8.38 -11.10
N SER A 39 -15.67 -7.18 -10.86
CA SER A 39 -15.64 -6.06 -11.81
C SER A 39 -14.29 -5.34 -11.90
N LEU A 40 -13.35 -5.61 -10.99
CA LEU A 40 -12.03 -5.00 -11.02
C LEU A 40 -11.27 -5.37 -12.31
N SER A 41 -10.83 -4.35 -13.05
CA SER A 41 -10.17 -4.50 -14.36
C SER A 41 -8.69 -4.18 -14.27
N GLU A 42 -7.84 -5.13 -14.63
CA GLU A 42 -6.38 -4.89 -14.70
C GLU A 42 -6.04 -3.79 -15.70
N THR A 43 -6.72 -3.74 -16.85
CA THR A 43 -6.52 -2.71 -17.87
C THR A 43 -6.81 -1.31 -17.32
N HIS A 44 -7.93 -1.16 -16.59
CA HIS A 44 -8.27 0.12 -15.96
C HIS A 44 -7.21 0.55 -14.92
N TYR A 45 -6.75 -0.40 -14.09
CA TYR A 45 -5.70 -0.12 -13.11
C TYR A 45 -4.35 0.13 -13.76
N GLU A 46 -4.01 -0.52 -14.87
CA GLU A 46 -2.79 -0.25 -15.63
C GLU A 46 -2.75 1.20 -16.13
N GLU A 47 -3.84 1.68 -16.75
CA GLU A 47 -3.93 3.07 -17.18
C GLU A 47 -3.80 4.06 -16.02
N ARG A 48 -4.41 3.75 -14.87
CA ARG A 48 -4.29 4.54 -13.66
C ARG A 48 -2.84 4.56 -13.14
N TRP A 49 -2.19 3.41 -13.07
CA TRP A 49 -0.81 3.31 -12.60
C TRP A 49 0.18 3.95 -13.56
N ARG A 50 -0.03 3.90 -14.87
CA ARG A 50 0.77 4.66 -15.85
C ARG A 50 0.75 6.15 -15.56
N ARG A 51 -0.41 6.71 -15.23
CA ARG A 51 -0.53 8.13 -14.85
C ARG A 51 0.19 8.42 -13.52
N THR A 52 0.00 7.58 -12.52
CA THR A 52 0.62 7.76 -11.20
C THR A 52 2.15 7.63 -11.26
N LEU A 53 2.68 6.71 -12.07
CA LEU A 53 4.13 6.56 -12.30
C LEU A 53 4.75 7.77 -13.04
N GLY A 54 3.94 8.51 -13.78
CA GLY A 54 4.35 9.77 -14.41
C GLY A 54 4.33 10.98 -13.46
N ASP A 55 3.75 10.84 -12.26
CA ASP A 55 3.68 11.88 -11.25
C ASP A 55 4.87 11.75 -10.28
N SER A 56 5.71 12.79 -10.22
CA SER A 56 6.91 12.80 -9.36
C SER A 56 6.60 12.97 -7.87
N SER A 57 5.36 13.27 -7.48
CA SER A 57 4.97 13.43 -6.08
C SER A 57 4.87 12.10 -5.33
N ALA A 58 4.51 11.01 -6.02
CA ALA A 58 4.42 9.68 -5.44
C ALA A 58 5.76 8.93 -5.50
N ARG A 59 6.08 8.25 -4.40
CA ARG A 59 7.21 7.31 -4.30
C ARG A 59 6.65 5.91 -4.43
N ILE A 60 6.98 5.22 -5.52
CA ILE A 60 6.43 3.91 -5.85
C ILE A 60 7.58 2.92 -5.97
N TYR A 61 7.43 1.77 -5.31
CA TYR A 61 8.43 0.71 -5.29
C TYR A 61 7.76 -0.63 -5.62
N VAL A 62 8.50 -1.49 -6.31
CA VAL A 62 8.09 -2.87 -6.60
C VAL A 62 9.00 -3.86 -5.87
N ALA A 63 8.43 -4.98 -5.47
CA ALA A 63 9.16 -6.15 -4.97
C ALA A 63 9.13 -7.24 -6.04
N GLU A 64 10.28 -7.79 -6.37
CA GLU A 64 10.45 -8.81 -7.39
C GLU A 64 11.05 -10.09 -6.81
N ASN A 65 10.65 -11.20 -7.39
CA ASN A 65 11.28 -12.50 -7.26
C ASN A 65 11.65 -13.05 -8.66
N VAL A 66 11.96 -14.35 -8.75
CA VAL A 66 12.30 -14.99 -10.03
C VAL A 66 11.15 -15.01 -11.05
N ASP A 67 9.92 -14.87 -10.59
CA ASP A 67 8.72 -14.88 -11.42
C ASP A 67 8.26 -13.46 -11.83
N GLY A 68 8.99 -12.42 -11.39
CA GLY A 68 8.72 -11.01 -11.67
C GLY A 68 8.18 -10.24 -10.46
N VAL A 69 7.38 -9.19 -10.72
CA VAL A 69 6.81 -8.34 -9.68
C VAL A 69 5.73 -9.09 -8.91
N VAL A 70 5.94 -9.22 -7.59
CA VAL A 70 5.03 -9.91 -6.64
C VAL A 70 4.42 -8.99 -5.61
N GLY A 71 4.84 -7.74 -5.56
CA GLY A 71 4.29 -6.75 -4.64
C GLY A 71 4.70 -5.34 -5.03
N PHE A 72 3.99 -4.37 -4.49
CA PHE A 72 4.33 -2.96 -4.62
C PHE A 72 3.89 -2.17 -3.41
N ALA A 73 4.47 -0.98 -3.23
CA ALA A 73 4.01 0.02 -2.29
C ALA A 73 4.15 1.42 -2.89
N SER A 74 3.29 2.33 -2.46
CA SER A 74 3.34 3.74 -2.82
C SER A 74 3.12 4.62 -1.61
N GLY A 75 3.76 5.77 -1.58
CA GLY A 75 3.62 6.78 -0.55
C GLY A 75 4.00 8.17 -1.05
N GLY A 76 3.77 9.18 -0.25
CA GLY A 76 4.05 10.57 -0.59
C GLY A 76 3.46 11.52 0.45
N PRO A 77 3.19 12.79 0.09
CA PRO A 77 2.52 13.74 0.96
C PRO A 77 1.13 13.23 1.40
N GLU A 78 0.77 13.51 2.63
CA GLU A 78 -0.52 13.15 3.21
C GLU A 78 -1.68 13.85 2.46
N ARG A 79 -2.77 13.12 2.16
CA ARG A 79 -3.84 13.55 1.25
C ARG A 79 -5.17 13.86 1.92
N ALA A 80 -5.40 13.36 3.15
CA ALA A 80 -6.69 13.49 3.84
C ALA A 80 -6.77 14.73 4.74
N GLY A 81 -5.69 15.51 4.90
CA GLY A 81 -5.63 16.64 5.81
C GLY A 81 -5.49 16.23 7.27
N GLU A 82 -4.89 15.08 7.54
CA GLU A 82 -4.70 14.55 8.88
C GLU A 82 -3.69 15.38 9.66
N SER A 83 -4.17 16.07 10.71
CA SER A 83 -3.33 16.94 11.52
C SER A 83 -2.20 16.18 12.20
N GLY A 84 -0.97 16.61 11.98
CA GLY A 84 0.24 16.09 12.60
C GLY A 84 0.92 14.95 11.85
N TYR A 85 0.52 14.72 10.60
CA TYR A 85 1.21 13.84 9.67
C TYR A 85 1.40 14.55 8.33
N ALA A 86 2.63 14.54 7.81
CA ALA A 86 2.98 15.13 6.53
C ALA A 86 3.14 14.07 5.44
N GLY A 87 3.46 12.82 5.81
CA GLY A 87 3.60 11.69 4.92
C GLY A 87 2.47 10.66 5.03
N GLU A 88 2.24 9.91 3.95
CA GLU A 88 1.24 8.83 3.90
C GLU A 88 1.77 7.64 3.11
N LEU A 89 1.57 6.44 3.64
CA LEU A 89 1.67 5.19 2.88
C LEU A 89 0.32 4.96 2.19
N TYR A 90 0.26 5.21 0.87
CA TYR A 90 -0.98 5.17 0.10
C TYR A 90 -1.51 3.76 -0.14
N ALA A 91 -0.61 2.83 -0.44
CA ALA A 91 -0.93 1.45 -0.74
C ALA A 91 0.28 0.56 -0.49
N ILE A 92 0.01 -0.67 -0.05
CA ILE A 92 0.98 -1.75 -0.03
C ILE A 92 0.26 -3.07 -0.28
N TYR A 93 0.66 -3.78 -1.32
CA TYR A 93 0.08 -5.06 -1.68
C TYR A 93 1.18 -6.05 -2.07
N VAL A 94 1.02 -7.29 -1.58
CA VAL A 94 1.90 -8.42 -1.91
C VAL A 94 1.00 -9.61 -2.23
N LEU A 95 1.24 -10.27 -3.35
CA LEU A 95 0.51 -11.47 -3.75
C LEU A 95 0.49 -12.50 -2.63
N GLU A 96 -0.63 -13.19 -2.44
CA GLU A 96 -0.87 -14.10 -1.32
C GLU A 96 0.22 -15.18 -1.19
N ASP A 97 0.63 -15.76 -2.30
CA ASP A 97 1.69 -16.78 -2.38
C ASP A 97 3.12 -16.25 -2.12
N ALA A 98 3.29 -14.92 -2.20
CA ALA A 98 4.55 -14.23 -1.90
C ALA A 98 4.58 -13.61 -0.50
N GLN A 99 3.49 -13.67 0.27
CA GLN A 99 3.44 -13.13 1.64
C GLN A 99 4.34 -13.94 2.60
N ALA A 100 4.55 -13.39 3.80
CA ALA A 100 5.38 -13.95 4.87
C ALA A 100 6.87 -14.20 4.50
N ARG A 101 7.35 -13.64 3.38
CA ARG A 101 8.75 -13.72 2.90
C ARG A 101 9.53 -12.41 3.07
N GLY A 102 8.98 -11.46 3.82
CA GLY A 102 9.61 -10.17 4.11
C GLY A 102 9.43 -9.09 3.04
N HIS A 103 8.71 -9.35 1.93
CA HIS A 103 8.47 -8.35 0.88
C HIS A 103 7.79 -7.08 1.40
N GLY A 104 6.71 -7.23 2.19
CA GLY A 104 5.98 -6.09 2.74
C GLY A 104 6.86 -5.17 3.59
N ARG A 105 7.68 -5.76 4.45
CA ARG A 105 8.60 -5.02 5.31
C ARG A 105 9.64 -4.22 4.50
N ARG A 106 10.23 -4.83 3.48
CA ARG A 106 11.20 -4.16 2.59
C ARG A 106 10.54 -3.07 1.74
N LEU A 107 9.30 -3.28 1.31
CA LEU A 107 8.53 -2.25 0.60
C LEU A 107 8.25 -1.04 1.49
N VAL A 108 7.84 -1.24 2.76
CA VAL A 108 7.68 -0.13 3.72
C VAL A 108 9.02 0.58 3.94
N GLN A 109 10.12 -0.17 4.09
CA GLN A 109 11.46 0.41 4.26
C GLN A 109 11.84 1.31 3.06
N ALA A 110 11.53 0.88 1.83
CA ALA A 110 11.78 1.67 0.63
C ALA A 110 10.93 2.94 0.60
N VAL A 111 9.62 2.84 0.92
CA VAL A 111 8.74 4.03 1.00
C VAL A 111 9.25 5.01 2.06
N VAL A 112 9.60 4.54 3.25
CA VAL A 112 10.17 5.38 4.32
C VAL A 112 11.43 6.11 3.86
N GLY A 113 12.31 5.41 3.14
CA GLY A 113 13.50 6.03 2.52
C GLY A 113 13.10 7.15 1.56
N GLY A 114 12.17 6.88 0.65
CA GLY A 114 11.69 7.87 -0.32
C GLY A 114 10.96 9.05 0.29
N LEU A 115 10.23 8.86 1.40
CA LEU A 115 9.61 9.96 2.14
C LEU A 115 10.67 10.88 2.76
N ARG A 116 11.71 10.31 3.38
CA ARG A 116 12.83 11.08 3.95
C ARG A 116 13.59 11.89 2.90
N GLU A 117 13.79 11.34 1.71
CA GLU A 117 14.46 12.05 0.60
C GLU A 117 13.76 13.35 0.21
N VAL A 118 12.46 13.47 0.48
CA VAL A 118 11.66 14.68 0.22
C VAL A 118 11.30 15.45 1.49
N GLY A 119 11.97 15.15 2.62
CA GLY A 119 11.83 15.88 3.88
C GLY A 119 10.57 15.55 4.68
N LEU A 120 9.92 14.43 4.41
CA LEU A 120 8.81 13.94 5.22
C LEU A 120 9.37 13.02 6.32
N GLU A 121 9.05 13.33 7.57
CA GLU A 121 9.66 12.66 8.74
C GLU A 121 8.67 11.86 9.57
N ASP A 122 7.40 11.87 9.19
CA ASP A 122 6.32 11.11 9.79
C ASP A 122 5.48 10.40 8.71
N MET A 123 4.59 9.51 9.11
CA MET A 123 3.76 8.77 8.15
C MET A 123 2.47 8.30 8.81
N ILE A 124 1.38 8.33 8.03
CA ILE A 124 0.10 7.68 8.36
C ILE A 124 -0.26 6.65 7.29
N VAL A 125 -1.06 5.65 7.65
CA VAL A 125 -1.66 4.69 6.72
C VAL A 125 -3.12 4.44 7.10
N TRP A 126 -3.97 4.28 6.09
CA TRP A 126 -5.37 3.89 6.25
C TRP A 126 -5.58 2.44 5.85
N VAL A 127 -6.41 1.73 6.60
CA VAL A 127 -6.70 0.30 6.38
C VAL A 127 -8.14 0.00 6.81
N LEU A 128 -8.84 -0.88 6.08
CA LEU A 128 -10.16 -1.31 6.49
C LEU A 128 -10.10 -1.94 7.89
N ARG A 129 -11.06 -1.56 8.76
CA ARG A 129 -11.15 -2.05 10.14
C ARG A 129 -11.10 -3.58 10.20
N ASP A 130 -11.81 -4.23 9.29
CA ASP A 130 -11.97 -5.69 9.27
C ASP A 130 -10.80 -6.42 8.60
N ASN A 131 -9.84 -5.70 8.01
CA ASN A 131 -8.59 -6.28 7.51
C ASN A 131 -7.59 -6.49 8.66
N SER A 132 -7.89 -7.47 9.51
CA SER A 132 -7.11 -7.76 10.72
C SER A 132 -5.64 -8.12 10.42
N ALA A 133 -5.37 -8.78 9.29
CA ALA A 133 -4.02 -9.16 8.88
C ALA A 133 -3.15 -7.92 8.58
N ALA A 134 -3.69 -6.96 7.83
CA ALA A 134 -2.98 -5.72 7.53
C ALA A 134 -2.81 -4.85 8.79
N ARG A 135 -3.83 -4.75 9.64
CA ARG A 135 -3.73 -4.03 10.92
C ARG A 135 -2.61 -4.60 11.79
N ALA A 136 -2.58 -5.91 11.98
CA ALA A 136 -1.51 -6.59 12.73
C ALA A 136 -0.11 -6.38 12.10
N PHE A 137 -0.03 -6.26 10.77
CA PHE A 137 1.21 -5.91 10.08
C PHE A 137 1.68 -4.50 10.46
N TYR A 138 0.81 -3.49 10.42
CA TYR A 138 1.18 -2.11 10.80
C TYR A 138 1.52 -1.98 12.28
N GLU A 139 0.80 -2.66 13.17
CA GLU A 139 1.11 -2.69 14.61
C GLU A 139 2.49 -3.30 14.88
N ARG A 140 2.85 -4.40 14.19
CA ARG A 140 4.20 -4.98 14.29
C ARG A 140 5.31 -4.05 13.80
N LEU A 141 5.02 -3.18 12.84
CA LEU A 141 5.94 -2.13 12.39
C LEU A 141 6.01 -0.93 13.35
N GLY A 142 5.32 -0.98 14.48
CA GLY A 142 5.31 0.09 15.48
C GLY A 142 4.28 1.19 15.22
N GLY A 143 3.36 0.99 14.28
CA GLY A 143 2.25 1.90 14.03
C GLY A 143 1.32 2.00 15.23
N VAL A 144 0.94 3.22 15.60
CA VAL A 144 0.01 3.51 16.69
C VAL A 144 -1.34 3.90 16.09
N TYR A 145 -2.42 3.32 16.60
CA TYR A 145 -3.78 3.69 16.21
C TYR A 145 -4.00 5.20 16.39
N VAL A 146 -4.58 5.84 15.39
CA VAL A 146 -4.87 7.28 15.42
C VAL A 146 -6.38 7.52 15.54
N ARG A 147 -7.15 7.11 14.53
CA ARG A 147 -8.61 7.25 14.50
C ARG A 147 -9.28 6.34 13.48
N SER A 148 -10.60 6.35 13.48
CA SER A 148 -11.42 5.71 12.46
C SER A 148 -12.30 6.70 11.72
N GLN A 149 -12.75 6.31 10.53
CA GLN A 149 -13.72 7.06 9.73
C GLN A 149 -14.52 6.11 8.83
N PRO A 150 -15.73 6.50 8.42
CA PRO A 150 -16.49 5.76 7.41
C PRO A 150 -15.82 5.90 6.04
N ILE A 151 -15.93 4.85 5.23
CA ILE A 151 -15.49 4.83 3.82
C ILE A 151 -16.51 4.06 3.00
N THR A 152 -16.76 4.54 1.77
CA THR A 152 -17.61 3.84 0.80
C THR A 152 -16.73 3.26 -0.31
N ILE A 153 -16.82 1.94 -0.52
CA ILE A 153 -16.12 1.24 -1.60
C ILE A 153 -17.17 0.50 -2.45
N GLY A 154 -17.32 0.93 -3.69
CA GLY A 154 -18.43 0.47 -4.53
C GLY A 154 -19.76 0.87 -3.89
N SER A 155 -20.60 -0.11 -3.57
CA SER A 155 -21.87 0.08 -2.82
C SER A 155 -21.77 -0.24 -1.33
N ALA A 156 -20.60 -0.68 -0.84
CA ALA A 156 -20.42 -1.06 0.54
C ALA A 156 -20.02 0.14 1.41
N GLU A 157 -20.73 0.36 2.49
CA GLU A 157 -20.35 1.29 3.55
C GLU A 157 -19.55 0.53 4.60
N LEU A 158 -18.32 0.97 4.82
CA LEU A 158 -17.34 0.31 5.66
C LEU A 158 -16.71 1.31 6.62
N GLU A 159 -15.85 0.82 7.46
CA GLU A 159 -15.02 1.65 8.35
C GLU A 159 -13.55 1.37 8.07
N GLU A 160 -12.76 2.44 7.97
CA GLU A 160 -11.31 2.34 7.94
C GLU A 160 -10.71 2.95 9.21
N VAL A 161 -9.55 2.45 9.57
CA VAL A 161 -8.77 2.90 10.72
C VAL A 161 -7.39 3.36 10.24
N SER A 162 -6.80 4.30 10.95
CA SER A 162 -5.46 4.77 10.64
C SER A 162 -4.45 4.39 11.71
N TYR A 163 -3.23 4.10 11.25
CA TYR A 163 -2.04 3.90 12.07
C TYR A 163 -0.98 4.93 11.68
N GLY A 164 -0.31 5.50 12.66
CA GLY A 164 0.67 6.55 12.44
C GLY A 164 2.00 6.30 13.13
N TRP A 165 3.05 6.85 12.54
CA TRP A 165 4.40 6.97 13.08
C TRP A 165 4.77 8.44 13.13
N ARG A 166 4.91 9.00 14.34
CA ARG A 166 5.29 10.41 14.55
C ARG A 166 6.72 10.70 14.14
N SER A 167 7.53 9.66 14.08
CA SER A 167 8.86 9.70 13.48
C SER A 167 9.04 8.45 12.63
N LEU A 168 9.55 8.60 11.41
CA LEU A 168 9.91 7.47 10.56
C LEU A 168 11.03 6.60 11.17
N SER A 169 11.71 7.10 12.21
CA SER A 169 12.69 6.32 12.99
C SER A 169 12.03 5.30 13.90
N ASP A 170 10.73 5.43 14.17
CA ASP A 170 9.97 4.50 15.00
C ASP A 170 9.47 3.27 14.21
N VAL A 171 9.64 3.26 12.88
CA VAL A 171 9.26 2.12 12.03
C VAL A 171 10.18 0.95 12.32
N ARG A 172 9.60 -0.18 12.73
CA ARG A 172 10.32 -1.41 13.10
C ARG A 172 10.34 -2.38 11.93
N TYR A 173 11.53 -2.76 11.50
CA TYR A 173 11.73 -3.69 10.38
C TYR A 173 12.15 -5.09 10.86
#